data_92a94d348ef99beff4382a18fb907354
#
_entry.id   92a94d348ef99beff4382a18fb907354
#
_cell.length_a   1.000
_cell.length_b   1.000
_cell.length_c   1.000
_cell.angle_alpha   90.00
_cell.angle_beta   90.00
_cell.angle_gamma   90.00
#
_symmetry.space_group_name_H-M   'P 1'
#
loop_
_entity.id
_entity.type
_entity.pdbx_description
1 polymer ?
#
loop_
_entity_poly.entity_id
_entity_poly.type
_entity_poly.pdbx_seq_one_letter_code
_entity_poly.pdbx_strand_id
1 'polypeptide(L)'
;INARGDSACERFFLPENNLIKEHQKTKTALLSVETQRQLSDFSVIFVMLSFEMDYDNLLTVLELGNIKLRAEMRNEKEPLVIIGGPCATFNPEPLAAVADAFVIGEGEETVQKILDTIYTNTSKEEKLLNLANLSGVYVPKYYTPEYNEDDEFVGMTHDERVPAKIARQWVKDIDAYPHTSAHVPYQI
;
A
#
# COMPACT_ATOMS: atom_id res chain seq x y z
N ILE A 1 -4.42 -13.33 -3.68
CA ILE A 1 -5.06 -12.44 -4.69
C ILE A 1 -5.34 -13.23 -5.97
N ASN A 2 -4.36 -13.84 -6.62
CA ASN A 2 -4.52 -14.54 -7.91
C ASN A 2 -5.48 -15.74 -7.91
N ALA A 3 -5.96 -16.19 -6.75
CA ALA A 3 -7.03 -17.19 -6.67
C ALA A 3 -8.44 -16.58 -6.87
N ARG A 4 -8.56 -15.25 -6.87
CA ARG A 4 -9.82 -14.56 -7.17
C ARG A 4 -10.05 -14.54 -8.67
N GLY A 5 -11.30 -14.70 -9.08
CA GLY A 5 -11.67 -14.62 -10.51
C GLY A 5 -11.76 -13.19 -11.08
N ASP A 6 -11.63 -12.18 -10.21
CA ASP A 6 -11.79 -10.76 -10.53
C ASP A 6 -10.49 -9.94 -10.39
N SER A 7 -9.39 -10.59 -10.03
CA SER A 7 -8.12 -9.93 -9.69
C SER A 7 -6.93 -10.60 -10.35
N ALA A 8 -5.96 -9.78 -10.77
CA ALA A 8 -4.63 -10.23 -11.17
C ALA A 8 -3.58 -9.45 -10.38
N CYS A 9 -2.68 -10.15 -9.72
CA CYS A 9 -1.57 -9.59 -8.96
C CYS A 9 -0.26 -9.89 -9.67
N GLU A 10 0.49 -8.85 -9.96
CA GLU A 10 1.81 -8.91 -10.58
C GLU A 10 2.85 -8.27 -9.67
N ARG A 11 4.12 -8.63 -9.86
CA ARG A 11 5.20 -8.22 -8.98
C ARG A 11 6.09 -7.19 -9.64
N PHE A 12 6.54 -6.25 -8.83
CA PHE A 12 7.57 -5.28 -9.18
C PHE A 12 8.71 -5.40 -8.19
N PHE A 13 9.93 -5.28 -8.68
CA PHE A 13 11.13 -5.31 -7.87
C PHE A 13 11.98 -4.08 -8.13
N LEU A 14 12.63 -3.58 -7.08
CA LEU A 14 13.63 -2.54 -7.24
C LEU A 14 14.77 -3.06 -8.11
N PRO A 15 15.12 -2.39 -9.21
CA PRO A 15 16.26 -2.78 -10.03
C PRO A 15 17.59 -2.53 -9.30
N GLU A 16 18.67 -3.12 -9.82
CA GLU A 16 20.02 -2.77 -9.37
C GLU A 16 20.37 -1.30 -9.67
N ASN A 17 21.29 -0.73 -8.90
CA ASN A 17 21.65 0.70 -8.97
C ASN A 17 22.06 1.20 -10.36
N ASN A 18 22.71 0.38 -11.18
CA ASN A 18 23.04 0.69 -12.56
C ASN A 18 21.79 0.80 -13.45
N LEU A 19 20.82 -0.09 -13.25
CA LEU A 19 19.54 -0.08 -13.98
C LEU A 19 18.64 1.06 -13.52
N ILE A 20 18.61 1.39 -12.23
CA ILE A 20 17.91 2.58 -11.71
C ILE A 20 18.38 3.83 -12.47
N LYS A 21 19.70 4.03 -12.57
CA LYS A 21 20.28 5.16 -13.30
C LYS A 21 19.92 5.16 -14.79
N GLU A 22 19.83 4.00 -15.41
CA GLU A 22 19.43 3.88 -16.81
C GLU A 22 17.95 4.19 -17.00
N HIS A 23 17.06 3.68 -16.13
CA HIS A 23 15.64 4.05 -16.12
C HIS A 23 15.45 5.56 -15.99
N GLN A 24 16.16 6.19 -15.04
CA GLN A 24 16.09 7.63 -14.83
C GLN A 24 16.58 8.43 -16.04
N LYS A 25 17.67 8.00 -16.67
CA LYS A 25 18.25 8.64 -17.86
C LYS A 25 17.37 8.50 -19.10
N THR A 26 16.83 7.31 -19.34
CA THR A 26 16.00 7.00 -20.52
C THR A 26 14.54 7.36 -20.32
N LYS A 27 14.12 7.66 -19.07
CA LYS A 27 12.72 7.87 -18.66
C LYS A 27 11.82 6.69 -19.00
N THR A 28 12.38 5.48 -18.98
CA THR A 28 11.58 4.25 -19.14
C THR A 28 10.96 3.86 -17.82
N ALA A 29 9.67 3.52 -17.85
CA ALA A 29 8.96 3.09 -16.65
C ALA A 29 9.42 1.70 -16.17
N LEU A 30 9.31 1.46 -14.86
CA LEU A 30 9.46 0.14 -14.28
C LEU A 30 8.27 -0.73 -14.71
N LEU A 31 8.56 -1.97 -15.11
CA LEU A 31 7.53 -2.90 -15.58
C LEU A 31 7.39 -4.10 -14.63
N SER A 32 6.20 -4.67 -14.58
CA SER A 32 5.93 -5.92 -13.84
C SER A 32 6.70 -7.10 -14.44
N VAL A 33 6.96 -8.08 -13.59
CA VAL A 33 7.71 -9.29 -13.99
C VAL A 33 6.87 -10.19 -14.89
N GLU A 34 5.57 -10.31 -14.61
CA GLU A 34 4.71 -11.32 -15.23
C GLU A 34 4.30 -10.93 -16.66
N THR A 35 3.70 -9.75 -16.82
CA THR A 35 3.14 -9.36 -18.13
C THR A 35 3.72 -8.04 -18.69
N GLN A 36 4.78 -7.51 -18.07
CA GLN A 36 5.48 -6.30 -18.51
C GLN A 36 4.55 -5.06 -18.58
N ARG A 37 3.70 -4.90 -17.59
CA ARG A 37 2.80 -3.75 -17.45
C ARG A 37 3.42 -2.68 -16.58
N GLN A 38 3.00 -1.43 -16.77
CA GLN A 38 3.43 -0.32 -15.94
C GLN A 38 2.73 -0.35 -14.58
N LEU A 39 3.38 0.20 -13.55
CA LEU A 39 2.81 0.27 -12.20
C LEU A 39 1.51 1.10 -12.17
N SER A 40 1.43 2.12 -13.01
CA SER A 40 0.24 2.97 -13.20
C SER A 40 -0.98 2.27 -13.83
N ASP A 41 -0.80 1.08 -14.40
CA ASP A 41 -1.90 0.31 -15.02
C ASP A 41 -2.74 -0.47 -13.99
N PHE A 42 -2.29 -0.50 -12.74
CA PHE A 42 -2.94 -1.25 -11.66
C PHE A 42 -3.85 -0.33 -10.84
N SER A 43 -4.90 -0.91 -10.25
CA SER A 43 -5.84 -0.17 -9.40
C SER A 43 -5.28 0.07 -7.99
N VAL A 44 -4.37 -0.81 -7.55
CA VAL A 44 -3.77 -0.77 -6.22
C VAL A 44 -2.35 -1.33 -6.25
N ILE A 45 -1.48 -0.71 -5.47
CA ILE A 45 -0.11 -1.12 -5.23
C ILE A 45 -0.02 -1.56 -3.77
N PHE A 46 0.18 -2.86 -3.53
CA PHE A 46 0.46 -3.38 -2.20
C PHE A 46 1.96 -3.45 -1.98
N VAL A 47 2.40 -2.87 -0.88
CA VAL A 47 3.82 -2.86 -0.48
C VAL A 47 3.94 -3.53 0.88
N MET A 48 4.85 -4.50 0.99
CA MET A 48 5.22 -5.08 2.28
C MET A 48 6.59 -4.54 2.69
N LEU A 49 6.62 -3.80 3.80
CA LEU A 49 7.84 -3.25 4.37
C LEU A 49 8.21 -4.00 5.64
N SER A 50 9.29 -4.75 5.57
CA SER A 50 9.82 -5.53 6.69
C SER A 50 10.95 -4.80 7.42
N PHE A 51 11.54 -3.79 6.80
CA PHE A 51 12.72 -3.10 7.30
C PHE A 51 12.68 -1.61 6.93
N GLU A 52 13.01 -0.72 7.88
CA GLU A 52 12.91 0.75 7.71
C GLU A 52 13.86 1.30 6.65
N MET A 53 14.98 0.61 6.41
CA MET A 53 15.93 0.99 5.35
C MET A 53 15.35 0.86 3.93
N ASP A 54 14.19 0.20 3.78
CA ASP A 54 13.48 0.07 2.51
C ASP A 54 12.55 1.25 2.19
N TYR A 55 12.45 2.25 3.07
CA TYR A 55 11.60 3.42 2.80
C TYR A 55 12.05 4.18 1.55
N ASP A 56 13.35 4.45 1.39
CA ASP A 56 13.89 5.10 0.21
C ASP A 56 13.76 4.22 -1.05
N ASN A 57 13.86 2.90 -0.87
CA ASN A 57 13.65 1.92 -1.93
C ASN A 57 12.21 1.97 -2.46
N LEU A 58 11.23 2.07 -1.56
CA LEU A 58 9.83 2.26 -1.93
C LEU A 58 9.63 3.55 -2.75
N LEU A 59 10.17 4.68 -2.28
CA LEU A 59 10.06 5.95 -3.01
C LEU A 59 10.65 5.82 -4.42
N THR A 60 11.81 5.18 -4.55
CA THR A 60 12.45 4.92 -5.84
C THR A 60 11.57 4.06 -6.77
N VAL A 61 10.95 3.00 -6.25
CA VAL A 61 10.03 2.15 -7.04
C VAL A 61 8.83 2.95 -7.54
N LEU A 62 8.22 3.78 -6.68
CA LEU A 62 7.10 4.63 -7.06
C LEU A 62 7.49 5.65 -8.14
N GLU A 63 8.65 6.30 -8.00
CA GLU A 63 9.17 7.24 -9.01
C GLU A 63 9.41 6.56 -10.36
N LEU A 64 10.10 5.41 -10.37
CA LEU A 64 10.34 4.63 -11.59
C LEU A 64 9.05 4.11 -12.21
N GLY A 65 8.02 3.89 -11.40
CA GLY A 65 6.69 3.51 -11.85
C GLY A 65 5.80 4.67 -12.29
N ASN A 66 6.32 5.91 -12.30
CA ASN A 66 5.57 7.15 -12.59
C ASN A 66 4.38 7.39 -11.63
N ILE A 67 4.49 6.95 -10.38
CA ILE A 67 3.49 7.17 -9.34
C ILE A 67 3.87 8.40 -8.52
N LYS A 68 2.94 9.30 -8.33
CA LYS A 68 3.14 10.47 -7.47
C LYS A 68 3.41 10.01 -6.03
N LEU A 69 4.48 10.52 -5.41
CA LEU A 69 4.90 10.09 -4.09
C LEU A 69 3.86 10.45 -3.02
N ARG A 70 3.32 11.67 -3.04
CA ARG A 70 2.34 12.09 -2.03
C ARG A 70 0.95 11.57 -2.36
N ALA A 71 0.30 10.95 -1.38
CA ALA A 71 -1.07 10.41 -1.49
C ALA A 71 -2.10 11.48 -1.91
N GLU A 72 -1.97 12.69 -1.37
CA GLU A 72 -2.83 13.84 -1.68
C GLU A 72 -2.74 14.31 -3.14
N MET A 73 -1.64 14.04 -3.81
CA MET A 73 -1.42 14.43 -5.22
C MET A 73 -1.97 13.39 -6.20
N ARG A 74 -2.29 12.16 -5.75
CA ARG A 74 -2.85 11.11 -6.59
C ARG A 74 -4.35 11.29 -6.78
N ASN A 75 -4.77 11.35 -8.04
CA ASN A 75 -6.18 11.50 -8.41
C ASN A 75 -6.91 10.13 -8.51
N GLU A 76 -8.18 10.15 -8.89
CA GLU A 76 -9.06 8.97 -8.98
C GLU A 76 -8.62 7.91 -9.99
N LYS A 77 -7.78 8.26 -10.96
CA LYS A 77 -7.29 7.35 -12.00
C LYS A 77 -5.96 6.71 -11.64
N GLU A 78 -5.30 7.21 -10.59
CA GLU A 78 -4.02 6.70 -10.13
C GLU A 78 -4.23 5.60 -9.08
N PRO A 79 -3.33 4.60 -9.02
CA PRO A 79 -3.46 3.51 -8.07
C PRO A 79 -3.42 3.99 -6.61
N LEU A 80 -4.14 3.29 -5.75
CA LEU A 80 -3.97 3.43 -4.32
C LEU A 80 -2.66 2.75 -3.88
N VAL A 81 -1.89 3.38 -3.02
CA VAL A 81 -0.69 2.80 -2.41
C VAL A 81 -1.04 2.35 -0.99
N ILE A 82 -0.99 1.05 -0.75
CA ILE A 82 -1.34 0.43 0.53
C ILE A 82 -0.12 -0.30 1.06
N ILE A 83 0.31 0.07 2.26
CA ILE A 83 1.53 -0.45 2.88
C ILE A 83 1.16 -1.36 4.05
N GLY A 84 1.80 -2.52 4.13
CA GLY A 84 1.70 -3.46 5.24
C GLY A 84 3.08 -3.95 5.69
N GLY A 85 3.06 -4.94 6.56
CA GLY A 85 4.25 -5.54 7.13
C GLY A 85 4.66 -4.97 8.50
N PRO A 86 5.79 -5.43 9.06
CA PRO A 86 6.24 -5.03 10.39
C PRO A 86 6.38 -3.52 10.57
N CYS A 87 7.00 -2.81 9.62
CA CYS A 87 7.20 -1.35 9.72
C CYS A 87 5.85 -0.62 9.82
N ALA A 88 4.87 -0.97 8.98
CA ALA A 88 3.52 -0.40 9.03
C ALA A 88 2.81 -0.70 10.36
N THR A 89 3.01 -1.90 10.90
CA THR A 89 2.38 -2.34 12.15
C THR A 89 2.94 -1.61 13.36
N PHE A 90 4.26 -1.35 13.38
CA PHE A 90 4.92 -0.69 14.52
C PHE A 90 4.84 0.83 14.46
N ASN A 91 5.07 1.43 13.29
CA ASN A 91 4.98 2.87 13.12
C ASN A 91 4.69 3.26 11.65
N PRO A 92 3.44 3.50 11.27
CA PRO A 92 3.06 3.91 9.90
C PRO A 92 3.41 5.38 9.59
N GLU A 93 3.59 6.23 10.60
CA GLU A 93 3.67 7.69 10.46
C GLU A 93 4.79 8.20 9.53
N PRO A 94 6.00 7.61 9.49
CA PRO A 94 7.05 8.06 8.58
C PRO A 94 6.64 8.05 7.09
N LEU A 95 5.69 7.21 6.72
CA LEU A 95 5.16 7.10 5.36
C LEU A 95 3.71 7.57 5.21
N ALA A 96 3.14 8.23 6.23
CA ALA A 96 1.75 8.70 6.22
C ALA A 96 1.42 9.64 5.05
N ALA A 97 2.39 10.45 4.62
CA ALA A 97 2.25 11.31 3.45
C ALA A 97 2.31 10.57 2.11
N VAL A 98 2.85 9.33 2.09
CA VAL A 98 3.07 8.51 0.89
C VAL A 98 1.94 7.52 0.67
N ALA A 99 1.52 6.81 1.72
CA ALA A 99 0.48 5.79 1.64
C ALA A 99 -0.92 6.38 1.59
N ASP A 100 -1.80 5.77 0.81
CA ASP A 100 -3.25 6.03 0.91
C ASP A 100 -3.85 5.28 2.12
N ALA A 101 -3.31 4.10 2.44
CA ALA A 101 -3.71 3.32 3.62
C ALA A 101 -2.58 2.40 4.10
N PHE A 102 -2.69 1.95 5.35
CA PHE A 102 -1.84 0.92 5.95
C PHE A 102 -2.67 -0.26 6.46
N VAL A 103 -2.08 -1.44 6.36
CA VAL A 103 -2.60 -2.65 7.03
C VAL A 103 -1.81 -2.89 8.30
N ILE A 104 -2.49 -2.83 9.44
CA ILE A 104 -1.90 -2.99 10.77
C ILE A 104 -2.13 -4.42 11.25
N GLY A 105 -1.07 -5.22 11.22
CA GLY A 105 -1.09 -6.65 11.55
C GLY A 105 -1.07 -7.56 10.32
N GLU A 106 -1.73 -8.70 10.42
CA GLU A 106 -1.74 -9.74 9.39
C GLU A 106 -2.73 -9.40 8.27
N GLY A 107 -2.30 -9.61 7.02
CA GLY A 107 -3.00 -9.14 5.83
C GLY A 107 -3.88 -10.18 5.13
N GLU A 108 -3.80 -11.45 5.49
CA GLU A 108 -4.40 -12.58 4.77
C GLU A 108 -5.91 -12.40 4.54
N GLU A 109 -6.63 -11.98 5.58
CA GLU A 109 -8.07 -11.70 5.48
C GLU A 109 -8.34 -10.25 5.05
N THR A 110 -7.52 -9.31 5.56
CA THR A 110 -7.74 -7.88 5.36
C THR A 110 -7.58 -7.49 3.89
N VAL A 111 -6.61 -8.08 3.16
CA VAL A 111 -6.39 -7.81 1.74
C VAL A 111 -7.63 -8.16 0.91
N GLN A 112 -8.35 -9.23 1.24
CA GLN A 112 -9.58 -9.58 0.52
C GLN A 112 -10.67 -8.50 0.69
N LYS A 113 -10.87 -8.02 1.91
CA LYS A 113 -11.85 -6.95 2.22
C LYS A 113 -11.46 -5.62 1.55
N ILE A 114 -10.16 -5.33 1.49
CA ILE A 114 -9.64 -4.16 0.78
C ILE A 114 -9.98 -4.26 -0.71
N LEU A 115 -9.73 -5.39 -1.36
CA LEU A 115 -10.04 -5.58 -2.78
C LEU A 115 -11.54 -5.44 -3.04
N ASP A 116 -12.40 -6.03 -2.21
CA ASP A 116 -13.84 -5.88 -2.31
C ASP A 116 -14.28 -4.40 -2.23
N THR A 117 -13.63 -3.63 -1.35
CA THR A 117 -13.90 -2.18 -1.21
C THR A 117 -13.42 -1.39 -2.43
N ILE A 118 -12.24 -1.69 -2.96
CA ILE A 118 -11.63 -0.96 -4.09
C ILE A 118 -12.42 -1.21 -5.38
N TYR A 119 -12.98 -2.40 -5.57
CA TYR A 119 -13.72 -2.75 -6.78
C TYR A 119 -15.16 -2.20 -6.82
N THR A 120 -15.58 -1.48 -5.79
CA THR A 120 -16.84 -0.74 -5.84
C THR A 120 -16.76 0.42 -6.84
N ASN A 121 -17.89 0.71 -7.50
CA ASN A 121 -17.97 1.84 -8.43
C ASN A 121 -18.29 3.15 -7.67
N THR A 122 -17.37 3.54 -6.78
CA THR A 122 -17.49 4.73 -5.93
C THR A 122 -16.27 5.64 -6.14
N SER A 123 -16.35 6.88 -5.66
CA SER A 123 -15.23 7.82 -5.70
C SER A 123 -14.05 7.36 -4.86
N LYS A 124 -12.84 7.88 -5.14
CA LYS A 124 -11.64 7.60 -4.31
C LYS A 124 -11.88 7.99 -2.85
N GLU A 125 -12.54 9.11 -2.61
CA GLU A 125 -12.87 9.58 -1.26
C GLU A 125 -13.73 8.56 -0.50
N GLU A 126 -14.75 8.04 -1.15
CA GLU A 126 -15.67 7.05 -0.59
C GLU A 126 -14.96 5.71 -0.35
N LYS A 127 -14.08 5.29 -1.27
CA LYS A 127 -13.22 4.11 -1.08
C LYS A 127 -12.31 4.28 0.14
N LEU A 128 -11.64 5.42 0.28
CA LEU A 128 -10.77 5.68 1.42
C LEU A 128 -11.54 5.69 2.75
N LEU A 129 -12.74 6.28 2.77
CA LEU A 129 -13.59 6.26 3.96
C LEU A 129 -14.04 4.84 4.32
N ASN A 130 -14.42 4.04 3.32
CA ASN A 130 -14.80 2.65 3.53
C ASN A 130 -13.60 1.80 3.98
N LEU A 131 -12.40 2.03 3.42
CA LEU A 131 -11.16 1.41 3.86
C LEU A 131 -10.84 1.75 5.32
N ALA A 132 -10.99 3.01 5.73
CA ALA A 132 -10.73 3.45 7.11
C ALA A 132 -11.67 2.78 8.15
N ASN A 133 -12.83 2.31 7.71
CA ASN A 133 -13.77 1.56 8.55
C ASN A 133 -13.56 0.04 8.54
N LEU A 134 -12.59 -0.47 7.78
CA LEU A 134 -12.16 -1.86 7.88
C LEU A 134 -11.28 -2.06 9.11
N SER A 135 -11.51 -3.14 9.84
CA SER A 135 -10.66 -3.49 10.97
C SER A 135 -9.21 -3.70 10.53
N GLY A 136 -8.25 -3.07 11.21
CA GLY A 136 -6.82 -3.14 10.91
C GLY A 136 -6.37 -2.28 9.74
N VAL A 137 -7.21 -1.41 9.22
CA VAL A 137 -6.81 -0.47 8.16
C VAL A 137 -6.71 0.94 8.72
N TYR A 138 -5.55 1.55 8.59
CA TYR A 138 -5.27 2.94 8.95
C TYR A 138 -5.18 3.78 7.68
N VAL A 139 -6.00 4.82 7.56
CA VAL A 139 -5.98 5.79 6.45
C VAL A 139 -5.54 7.14 6.98
N PRO A 140 -4.28 7.56 6.80
CA PRO A 140 -3.70 8.74 7.45
C PRO A 140 -4.49 10.03 7.24
N LYS A 141 -5.13 10.15 6.07
CA LYS A 141 -5.96 11.31 5.72
C LYS A 141 -7.00 11.70 6.78
N TYR A 142 -7.48 10.73 7.56
CA TYR A 142 -8.53 10.95 8.55
C TYR A 142 -8.02 11.12 9.99
N TYR A 143 -6.70 11.20 10.16
CA TYR A 143 -6.07 11.35 11.47
C TYR A 143 -5.06 12.49 11.43
N THR A 144 -5.04 13.30 12.48
CA THR A 144 -4.13 14.44 12.59
C THR A 144 -3.33 14.33 13.88
N PRO A 145 -2.00 14.20 13.81
CA PRO A 145 -1.16 14.20 15.01
C PRO A 145 -1.16 15.60 15.66
N GLU A 146 -1.22 15.61 16.97
CA GLU A 146 -1.17 16.83 17.79
C GLU A 146 0.15 16.90 18.54
N TYR A 147 0.75 18.09 18.57
CA TYR A 147 2.00 18.38 19.24
C TYR A 147 1.79 19.54 20.22
N ASN A 148 2.52 19.52 21.35
CA ASN A 148 2.54 20.62 22.30
C ASN A 148 3.48 21.76 21.82
N GLU A 149 3.64 22.80 22.64
CA GLU A 149 4.51 23.95 22.35
C GLU A 149 6.01 23.58 22.27
N ASP A 150 6.39 22.42 22.82
CA ASP A 150 7.75 21.90 22.80
C ASP A 150 7.98 20.86 21.66
N ASP A 151 7.07 20.78 20.67
CA ASP A 151 7.07 19.83 19.56
C ASP A 151 6.99 18.35 19.99
N GLU A 152 6.48 18.06 21.20
CA GLU A 152 6.27 16.69 21.65
C GLU A 152 4.89 16.20 21.23
N PHE A 153 4.81 14.96 20.74
CA PHE A 153 3.56 14.31 20.40
C PHE A 153 2.68 14.13 21.62
N VAL A 154 1.48 14.70 21.62
CA VAL A 154 0.53 14.61 22.73
C VAL A 154 -0.71 13.78 22.44
N GLY A 155 -0.99 13.51 21.17
CA GLY A 155 -2.16 12.73 20.80
C GLY A 155 -2.47 12.77 19.31
N MET A 156 -3.60 12.19 18.97
CA MET A 156 -4.12 12.15 17.63
C MET A 156 -5.60 12.47 17.62
N THR A 157 -6.00 13.45 16.85
CA THR A 157 -7.42 13.67 16.53
C THR A 157 -7.82 12.89 15.30
N HIS A 158 -9.09 12.65 15.09
CA HIS A 158 -9.60 11.90 13.96
C HIS A 158 -10.93 12.47 13.47
N ASP A 159 -11.25 12.19 12.22
CA ASP A 159 -12.59 12.43 11.66
C ASP A 159 -13.62 11.54 12.38
N GLU A 160 -14.77 12.08 12.73
CA GLU A 160 -15.84 11.37 13.46
C GLU A 160 -16.40 10.15 12.70
N ARG A 161 -16.19 10.10 11.38
CA ARG A 161 -16.65 9.01 10.51
C ARG A 161 -15.76 7.76 10.55
N VAL A 162 -14.61 7.81 11.23
CA VAL A 162 -13.66 6.71 11.29
C VAL A 162 -13.37 6.29 12.74
N PRO A 163 -12.90 5.06 12.98
CA PRO A 163 -12.61 4.59 14.34
C PRO A 163 -11.48 5.39 15.00
N ALA A 164 -11.64 5.75 16.26
CA ALA A 164 -10.61 6.43 17.06
C ALA A 164 -9.36 5.57 17.29
N LYS A 165 -9.46 4.26 17.17
CA LYS A 165 -8.35 3.32 17.40
C LYS A 165 -8.35 2.24 16.32
N ILE A 166 -7.20 1.98 15.76
CA ILE A 166 -6.98 0.91 14.80
C ILE A 166 -6.55 -0.35 15.56
N ALA A 167 -7.39 -1.40 15.48
CA ALA A 167 -7.10 -2.68 16.11
C ALA A 167 -6.19 -3.51 15.21
N ARG A 168 -5.03 -3.95 15.72
CA ARG A 168 -4.16 -4.88 15.01
C ARG A 168 -4.90 -6.16 14.64
N GLN A 169 -4.77 -6.57 13.41
CA GLN A 169 -5.38 -7.80 12.92
C GLN A 169 -4.51 -9.02 13.22
N TRP A 170 -5.18 -10.12 13.53
CA TRP A 170 -4.60 -11.42 13.81
C TRP A 170 -5.36 -12.49 13.03
N VAL A 171 -4.64 -13.37 12.38
CA VAL A 171 -5.21 -14.57 11.78
C VAL A 171 -5.21 -15.68 12.84
N LYS A 172 -6.40 -16.18 13.19
CA LYS A 172 -6.53 -17.21 14.24
C LYS A 172 -5.91 -18.54 13.86
N ASP A 173 -5.99 -18.91 12.59
CA ASP A 173 -5.48 -20.15 12.02
C ASP A 173 -4.73 -19.80 10.73
N ILE A 174 -3.43 -19.56 10.87
CA ILE A 174 -2.57 -19.21 9.73
C ILE A 174 -2.39 -20.40 8.77
N ASP A 175 -2.49 -21.63 9.28
CA ASP A 175 -2.33 -22.84 8.49
C ASP A 175 -3.51 -23.08 7.53
N ALA A 176 -4.65 -22.43 7.77
CA ALA A 176 -5.79 -22.44 6.84
C ALA A 176 -5.49 -21.70 5.52
N TYR A 177 -4.43 -20.89 5.47
CA TYR A 177 -4.05 -20.11 4.28
C TYR A 177 -2.93 -20.82 3.51
N PRO A 178 -3.08 -20.97 2.16
CA PRO A 178 -2.06 -21.65 1.37
C PRO A 178 -0.76 -20.85 1.36
N HIS A 179 0.35 -21.49 1.71
CA HIS A 179 1.69 -20.91 1.67
C HIS A 179 2.31 -20.95 0.27
N THR A 180 1.60 -21.52 -0.70
CA THR A 180 2.05 -21.60 -2.10
C THR A 180 1.54 -20.41 -2.88
N SER A 181 2.46 -19.61 -3.42
CA SER A 181 2.11 -18.59 -4.41
C SER A 181 1.99 -19.23 -5.79
N ALA A 182 0.86 -18.97 -6.46
CA ALA A 182 0.76 -19.24 -7.88
C ALA A 182 1.64 -18.24 -8.64
N HIS A 183 2.85 -18.65 -9.00
CA HIS A 183 3.70 -17.88 -9.90
C HIS A 183 3.30 -18.21 -11.33
N VAL A 184 3.10 -17.19 -12.16
CA VAL A 184 3.10 -17.41 -13.61
C VAL A 184 4.54 -17.82 -13.96
N PRO A 185 4.78 -19.04 -14.44
CA PRO A 185 6.13 -19.47 -14.76
C PRO A 185 6.67 -18.58 -15.89
N TYR A 186 7.89 -18.08 -15.67
CA TYR A 186 8.65 -17.42 -16.72
C TYR A 186 8.86 -18.43 -17.85
N GLN A 187 8.22 -18.22 -18.99
CA GLN A 187 8.63 -18.92 -20.21
C GLN A 187 9.83 -18.17 -20.74
N ILE A 188 11.00 -18.75 -20.54
CA ILE A 188 12.27 -18.33 -21.18
C ILE A 188 12.20 -18.67 -22.66
#